data_de11ef0d17b0868811a60f8b8e952d35
#
_entry.id   de11ef0d17b0868811a60f8b8e952d35
#
_cell.length_a   1.000
_cell.length_b   1.000
_cell.length_c   1.000
_cell.angle_alpha   90.00
_cell.angle_beta   90.00
_cell.angle_gamma   90.00
#
_symmetry.space_group_name_H-M   'P 1'
#
loop_
_entity.id
_entity.type
_entity.pdbx_description
1 polymer ?
#
loop_
_entity_poly.entity_id
_entity_poly.type
_entity_poly.pdbx_seq_one_letter_code
_entity_poly.pdbx_strand_id
1 'polypeptide(L)'
;MKIKQCFLFLSITLLAATSYAQMHTDQKNLPALIQVATGNTLVLETRAEGQITYECSKEKDPLTTYKWTMTGPKADLRNTKGEKIGDYSGPPARWSHKDGSFITGSQVAVSPNGSKNIPLQLVKADVAGGQGALTGVSYVQRVNTQGGVAPAKKCSADNDGEKAEVSYRAEYRFW
;
A
#
# COMPACT_ATOMS: atom_id res chain seq x y z
N MET A 1 -5.24 -21.03 -78.00
CA MET A 1 -4.30 -21.24 -76.88
C MET A 1 -4.70 -20.30 -75.81
N LYS A 2 -5.43 -20.78 -74.74
CA LYS A 2 -5.97 -19.95 -73.65
C LYS A 2 -5.07 -20.10 -72.42
N ILE A 3 -4.40 -19.01 -72.05
CA ILE A 3 -3.54 -18.95 -70.88
C ILE A 3 -4.45 -18.64 -69.67
N LYS A 4 -4.52 -19.62 -68.71
CA LYS A 4 -5.18 -19.44 -67.40
C LYS A 4 -4.20 -18.77 -66.47
N GLN A 5 -4.47 -17.49 -66.11
CA GLN A 5 -3.77 -16.80 -65.04
C GLN A 5 -4.29 -17.31 -63.70
N CYS A 6 -3.38 -17.95 -62.91
CA CYS A 6 -3.62 -18.36 -61.55
C CYS A 6 -3.25 -17.22 -60.61
N PHE A 7 -4.25 -16.55 -60.04
CA PHE A 7 -4.01 -15.55 -58.99
C PHE A 7 -3.80 -16.22 -57.65
N LEU A 8 -2.58 -16.15 -57.15
CA LEU A 8 -2.20 -16.62 -55.83
C LEU A 8 -2.55 -15.52 -54.83
N PHE A 9 -3.63 -15.69 -54.05
CA PHE A 9 -3.95 -14.80 -52.95
C PHE A 9 -3.03 -15.13 -51.76
N LEU A 10 -2.05 -14.28 -51.53
CA LEU A 10 -1.20 -14.31 -50.34
C LEU A 10 -1.95 -13.68 -49.17
N SER A 11 -2.56 -14.52 -48.33
CA SER A 11 -3.24 -14.08 -47.11
C SER A 11 -2.18 -13.69 -46.05
N ILE A 12 -1.95 -12.41 -45.87
CA ILE A 12 -1.12 -11.89 -44.79
C ILE A 12 -1.97 -11.91 -43.50
N THR A 13 -1.79 -12.92 -42.66
CA THR A 13 -2.32 -12.94 -41.31
C THR A 13 -1.54 -11.97 -40.45
N LEU A 14 -2.12 -10.80 -40.18
CA LEU A 14 -1.60 -9.82 -39.24
C LEU A 14 -1.79 -10.40 -37.82
N LEU A 15 -0.74 -10.95 -37.22
CA LEU A 15 -0.71 -11.27 -35.80
C LEU A 15 -0.70 -9.92 -35.05
N ALA A 16 -1.85 -9.52 -34.55
CA ALA A 16 -1.95 -8.47 -33.56
C ALA A 16 -1.32 -8.97 -32.26
N ALA A 17 -0.05 -8.66 -32.04
CA ALA A 17 0.58 -8.78 -30.74
C ALA A 17 -0.15 -7.82 -29.79
N THR A 18 -1.08 -8.35 -29.00
CA THR A 18 -1.62 -7.64 -27.84
C THR A 18 -0.48 -7.46 -26.86
N SER A 19 0.18 -6.32 -26.94
CA SER A 19 1.08 -5.85 -25.89
C SER A 19 0.23 -5.66 -24.64
N TYR A 20 0.23 -6.65 -23.76
CA TYR A 20 -0.12 -6.42 -22.37
C TYR A 20 0.93 -5.42 -21.86
N ALA A 21 0.57 -4.14 -21.87
CA ALA A 21 1.32 -3.13 -21.15
C ALA A 21 1.28 -3.57 -19.69
N GLN A 22 2.34 -4.23 -19.26
CA GLN A 22 2.65 -4.44 -17.86
C GLN A 22 2.65 -3.04 -17.26
N MET A 23 1.66 -2.74 -16.43
CA MET A 23 1.68 -1.56 -15.59
C MET A 23 2.85 -1.74 -14.63
N HIS A 24 4.06 -1.50 -15.13
CA HIS A 24 5.20 -1.22 -14.29
C HIS A 24 4.83 0.05 -13.53
N THR A 25 4.37 -0.12 -12.33
CA THR A 25 4.17 1.00 -11.42
C THR A 25 5.53 1.65 -11.29
N ASP A 26 5.71 2.78 -11.99
CA ASP A 26 7.01 3.41 -12.13
C ASP A 26 7.48 3.91 -10.76
N GLN A 27 8.40 3.20 -10.15
CA GLN A 27 9.02 3.60 -8.88
C GLN A 27 9.95 4.82 -9.04
N LYS A 28 10.33 5.19 -10.28
CA LYS A 28 11.29 6.27 -10.56
C LYS A 28 10.85 7.61 -9.97
N ASN A 29 9.55 7.82 -9.86
CA ASN A 29 8.97 9.05 -9.28
C ASN A 29 8.81 8.98 -7.76
N LEU A 30 9.10 7.86 -7.12
CA LEU A 30 9.07 7.72 -5.68
C LEU A 30 10.42 8.15 -5.07
N PRO A 31 10.42 8.72 -3.85
CA PRO A 31 11.66 8.97 -3.12
C PRO A 31 12.51 7.70 -3.02
N ALA A 32 13.81 7.81 -3.25
CA ALA A 32 14.74 6.67 -3.32
C ALA A 32 14.66 5.77 -2.06
N LEU A 33 14.44 6.37 -0.88
CA LEU A 33 14.36 5.64 0.39
C LEU A 33 13.22 4.63 0.46
N ILE A 34 12.16 4.81 -0.32
CA ILE A 34 11.00 3.93 -0.30
C ILE A 34 10.86 3.09 -1.58
N GLN A 35 11.84 3.13 -2.46
CA GLN A 35 11.88 2.27 -3.63
C GLN A 35 12.26 0.84 -3.23
N VAL A 36 11.57 -0.14 -3.80
CA VAL A 36 11.94 -1.55 -3.66
C VAL A 36 13.10 -1.85 -4.61
N ALA A 37 14.08 -2.61 -4.13
CA ALA A 37 15.24 -2.99 -4.92
C ALA A 37 14.85 -3.75 -6.20
N THR A 38 15.67 -3.64 -7.23
CA THR A 38 15.52 -4.39 -8.48
C THR A 38 15.51 -5.89 -8.22
N GLY A 39 14.77 -6.64 -9.03
CA GLY A 39 14.61 -8.09 -8.88
C GLY A 39 13.33 -8.49 -8.13
N ASN A 40 12.64 -7.56 -7.49
CA ASN A 40 11.31 -7.81 -6.93
C ASN A 40 10.23 -7.53 -8.00
N THR A 41 9.14 -8.27 -7.96
CA THR A 41 8.00 -8.13 -8.86
C THR A 41 6.78 -7.66 -8.09
N LEU A 42 6.06 -6.68 -8.62
CA LEU A 42 4.78 -6.24 -8.06
C LEU A 42 3.73 -7.36 -8.29
N VAL A 43 3.19 -7.91 -7.20
CA VAL A 43 2.23 -9.01 -7.25
C VAL A 43 0.79 -8.57 -6.97
N LEU A 44 0.63 -7.51 -6.16
CA LEU A 44 -0.70 -6.98 -5.82
C LEU A 44 -0.62 -5.48 -5.55
N GLU A 45 -1.64 -4.76 -5.97
CA GLU A 45 -1.86 -3.35 -5.62
C GLU A 45 -3.27 -3.18 -5.07
N THR A 46 -3.40 -2.44 -3.96
CA THR A 46 -4.68 -2.19 -3.31
C THR A 46 -4.82 -0.73 -2.95
N ARG A 47 -6.07 -0.26 -2.88
CA ARG A 47 -6.42 1.01 -2.23
C ARG A 47 -6.84 0.72 -0.81
N ALA A 48 -6.26 1.44 0.13
CA ALA A 48 -6.65 1.39 1.54
C ALA A 48 -7.54 2.58 1.87
N GLU A 49 -8.66 2.30 2.54
CA GLU A 49 -9.57 3.30 3.09
C GLU A 49 -9.88 2.93 4.53
N GLY A 50 -9.61 3.83 5.46
CA GLY A 50 -9.78 3.51 6.87
C GLY A 50 -9.49 4.66 7.81
N GLN A 51 -9.17 4.31 9.04
CA GLN A 51 -8.94 5.22 10.14
C GLN A 51 -7.66 4.88 10.88
N ILE A 52 -7.05 5.90 11.45
CA ILE A 52 -5.94 5.78 12.41
C ILE A 52 -6.44 6.31 13.73
N THR A 53 -6.35 5.48 14.77
CA THR A 53 -6.64 5.87 16.13
C THR A 53 -5.39 6.47 16.77
N TYR A 54 -5.56 7.65 17.35
CA TYR A 54 -4.57 8.31 18.19
C TYR A 54 -5.10 8.39 19.61
N GLU A 55 -4.20 8.31 20.57
CA GLU A 55 -4.48 8.54 21.98
C GLU A 55 -3.59 9.67 22.49
N CYS A 56 -4.18 10.66 23.14
CA CYS A 56 -3.43 11.68 23.85
C CYS A 56 -2.88 11.08 25.12
N SER A 57 -1.58 11.00 25.26
CA SER A 57 -0.95 10.41 26.41
C SER A 57 0.33 11.13 26.81
N LYS A 58 0.62 11.02 28.11
CA LYS A 58 1.88 11.51 28.67
C LYS A 58 3.05 10.71 28.10
N GLU A 59 4.07 11.38 27.61
CA GLU A 59 5.31 10.71 27.21
C GLU A 59 6.03 10.16 28.45
N LYS A 60 6.75 9.07 28.24
CA LYS A 60 7.56 8.44 29.30
C LYS A 60 8.82 9.22 29.69
N ASP A 61 9.10 10.31 28.97
CA ASP A 61 10.23 11.19 29.20
C ASP A 61 9.96 12.08 30.43
N PRO A 62 10.99 12.39 31.26
CA PRO A 62 10.86 13.20 32.47
C PRO A 62 10.33 14.64 32.26
N LEU A 63 10.28 15.15 31.04
CA LEU A 63 9.83 16.49 30.72
C LEU A 63 8.31 16.71 30.74
N THR A 64 7.52 15.73 31.12
CA THR A 64 6.06 15.88 31.33
C THR A 64 5.31 16.44 30.11
N THR A 65 5.70 16.03 28.92
CA THR A 65 5.02 16.41 27.68
C THR A 65 3.90 15.45 27.35
N TYR A 66 2.85 15.95 26.72
CA TYR A 66 1.73 15.16 26.20
C TYR A 66 1.73 15.22 24.69
N LYS A 67 1.45 14.09 24.04
CA LYS A 67 1.30 14.04 22.60
C LYS A 67 0.26 13.03 22.14
N TRP A 68 -0.27 13.26 20.95
CA TRP A 68 -1.06 12.26 20.24
C TRP A 68 -0.17 11.15 19.76
N THR A 69 -0.36 9.95 20.29
CA THR A 69 0.37 8.74 19.93
C THR A 69 -0.54 7.82 19.11
N MET A 70 -0.07 7.36 17.97
CA MET A 70 -0.81 6.38 17.16
C MET A 70 -0.91 5.06 17.90
N THR A 71 -2.13 4.59 18.12
CA THR A 71 -2.41 3.30 18.78
C THR A 71 -2.87 2.22 17.82
N GLY A 72 -3.34 2.57 16.63
CA GLY A 72 -3.64 1.56 15.63
C GLY A 72 -4.31 2.09 14.36
N PRO A 73 -3.83 1.70 13.19
CA PRO A 73 -4.56 1.81 11.94
C PRO A 73 -5.52 0.63 11.76
N LYS A 74 -6.66 0.89 11.09
CA LYS A 74 -7.54 -0.12 10.52
C LYS A 74 -8.01 0.38 9.16
N ALA A 75 -7.91 -0.45 8.13
CA ALA A 75 -8.40 -0.09 6.80
C ALA A 75 -8.88 -1.30 6.01
N ASP A 76 -9.90 -1.08 5.18
CA ASP A 76 -10.27 -1.99 4.10
C ASP A 76 -9.23 -1.89 2.99
N LEU A 77 -8.80 -3.04 2.47
CA LEU A 77 -8.02 -3.12 1.24
C LEU A 77 -8.96 -3.42 0.08
N ARG A 78 -8.95 -2.56 -0.93
CA ARG A 78 -9.83 -2.65 -2.10
C ARG A 78 -9.03 -2.85 -3.38
N ASN A 79 -9.56 -3.64 -4.29
CA ASN A 79 -9.01 -3.79 -5.63
C ASN A 79 -9.38 -2.58 -6.53
N THR A 80 -8.93 -2.60 -7.78
CA THR A 80 -9.21 -1.55 -8.79
C THR A 80 -10.69 -1.38 -9.13
N LYS A 81 -11.53 -2.40 -8.85
CA LYS A 81 -12.99 -2.34 -9.01
C LYS A 81 -13.71 -1.77 -7.78
N GLY A 82 -12.97 -1.46 -6.70
CA GLY A 82 -13.53 -0.98 -5.44
C GLY A 82 -14.02 -2.09 -4.50
N GLU A 83 -13.89 -3.36 -4.86
CA GLU A 83 -14.30 -4.48 -4.02
C GLU A 83 -13.32 -4.67 -2.87
N LYS A 84 -13.82 -4.87 -1.65
CA LYS A 84 -13.00 -5.23 -0.50
C LYS A 84 -12.40 -6.62 -0.71
N ILE A 85 -11.08 -6.71 -0.66
CA ILE A 85 -10.33 -7.94 -0.83
C ILE A 85 -9.46 -8.30 0.37
N GLY A 86 -9.42 -7.45 1.38
CA GLY A 86 -8.63 -7.69 2.57
C GLY A 86 -8.71 -6.56 3.58
N ASP A 87 -7.86 -6.66 4.59
CA ASP A 87 -7.77 -5.71 5.70
C ASP A 87 -6.33 -5.38 6.04
N TYR A 88 -6.10 -4.14 6.50
CA TYR A 88 -4.87 -3.71 7.13
C TYR A 88 -5.13 -3.31 8.57
N SER A 89 -4.27 -3.74 9.49
CA SER A 89 -4.33 -3.38 10.91
C SER A 89 -2.93 -3.27 11.53
N GLY A 90 -2.85 -2.69 12.71
CA GLY A 90 -1.60 -2.59 13.48
C GLY A 90 -1.81 -1.99 14.85
N PRO A 91 -0.78 -1.93 15.72
CA PRO A 91 0.47 -2.69 15.70
C PRO A 91 0.30 -4.15 16.17
N PRO A 92 1.12 -5.10 15.71
CA PRO A 92 2.07 -4.97 14.60
C PRO A 92 1.36 -4.81 13.26
N ALA A 93 2.04 -4.20 12.28
CA ALA A 93 1.50 -4.03 10.95
C ALA A 93 1.16 -5.39 10.32
N ARG A 94 -0.08 -5.56 9.89
CA ARG A 94 -0.60 -6.81 9.30
C ARG A 94 -1.52 -6.50 8.13
N TRP A 95 -1.25 -7.13 7.02
CA TRP A 95 -2.11 -7.16 5.84
C TRP A 95 -2.67 -8.56 5.70
N SER A 96 -3.99 -8.68 5.58
CA SER A 96 -4.70 -9.96 5.39
C SER A 96 -5.54 -9.87 4.14
N HIS A 97 -5.51 -10.89 3.30
CA HIS A 97 -6.32 -11.00 2.11
C HIS A 97 -7.48 -11.99 2.34
N LYS A 98 -8.57 -11.82 1.61
CA LYS A 98 -9.80 -12.64 1.76
C LYS A 98 -9.62 -14.13 1.46
N ASP A 99 -8.53 -14.51 0.77
CA ASP A 99 -8.18 -15.90 0.49
C ASP A 99 -7.50 -16.62 1.68
N GLY A 100 -7.31 -15.91 2.82
CA GLY A 100 -6.68 -16.43 4.01
C GLY A 100 -5.17 -16.19 4.09
N SER A 101 -4.53 -15.70 3.03
CA SER A 101 -3.12 -15.32 3.09
C SER A 101 -2.93 -14.02 3.88
N PHE A 102 -1.81 -13.91 4.60
CA PHE A 102 -1.46 -12.70 5.33
C PHE A 102 0.05 -12.52 5.41
N ILE A 103 0.45 -11.29 5.68
CA ILE A 103 1.82 -10.91 6.04
C ILE A 103 1.80 -9.90 7.19
N THR A 104 2.84 -9.94 8.01
CA THR A 104 3.23 -8.84 8.91
C THR A 104 4.50 -8.19 8.36
N GLY A 105 4.88 -7.05 8.92
CA GLY A 105 6.10 -6.43 8.44
C GLY A 105 6.61 -5.33 9.35
N SER A 106 7.92 -5.06 9.19
CA SER A 106 8.67 -4.05 9.91
C SER A 106 9.06 -2.90 8.99
N GLN A 107 8.95 -1.67 9.50
CA GLN A 107 9.31 -0.46 8.77
C GLN A 107 10.80 -0.47 8.42
N VAL A 108 11.11 -0.28 7.13
CA VAL A 108 12.47 -0.07 6.63
C VAL A 108 12.77 1.42 6.51
N ALA A 109 11.89 2.16 5.87
CA ALA A 109 12.07 3.58 5.62
C ALA A 109 10.73 4.31 5.52
N VAL A 110 10.78 5.63 5.73
CA VAL A 110 9.68 6.56 5.48
C VAL A 110 10.17 7.75 4.68
N SER A 111 9.25 8.38 3.96
CA SER A 111 9.49 9.66 3.29
C SER A 111 8.30 10.59 3.51
N PRO A 112 8.51 11.86 3.86
CA PRO A 112 7.42 12.82 4.04
C PRO A 112 6.54 12.94 2.80
N ASN A 113 5.24 13.15 3.01
CA ASN A 113 4.27 13.44 1.95
C ASN A 113 3.43 14.69 2.29
N GLY A 114 4.11 15.78 2.62
CA GLY A 114 3.50 17.03 3.10
C GLY A 114 3.02 16.92 4.55
N SER A 115 2.51 18.04 5.10
CA SER A 115 2.12 18.15 6.50
C SER A 115 0.72 17.60 6.82
N LYS A 116 -0.09 17.33 5.81
CA LYS A 116 -1.48 16.86 5.96
C LYS A 116 -1.64 15.35 5.77
N ASN A 117 -0.58 14.66 5.39
CA ASN A 117 -0.62 13.25 5.06
C ASN A 117 0.38 12.46 5.90
N ILE A 118 0.01 11.22 6.25
CA ILE A 118 1.00 10.30 6.81
C ILE A 118 2.13 10.04 5.80
N PRO A 119 3.37 9.76 6.25
CA PRO A 119 4.48 9.53 5.36
C PRO A 119 4.24 8.38 4.39
N LEU A 120 4.89 8.44 3.23
CA LEU A 120 5.15 7.27 2.40
C LEU A 120 6.03 6.30 3.17
N GLN A 121 5.94 4.99 2.91
CA GLN A 121 6.65 4.00 3.72
C GLN A 121 7.09 2.80 2.88
N LEU A 122 8.27 2.28 3.18
CA LEU A 122 8.73 0.97 2.77
C LEU A 122 8.75 0.04 3.99
N VAL A 123 8.18 -1.14 3.84
CA VAL A 123 8.11 -2.18 4.87
C VAL A 123 8.72 -3.45 4.30
N LYS A 124 9.51 -4.16 5.09
CA LYS A 124 9.95 -5.52 4.81
C LYS A 124 8.95 -6.50 5.44
N ALA A 125 8.53 -7.51 4.68
CA ALA A 125 7.69 -8.57 5.22
C ALA A 125 8.49 -9.43 6.21
N ASP A 126 7.88 -9.75 7.37
CA ASP A 126 8.52 -10.53 8.44
C ASP A 126 7.92 -11.94 8.51
N VAL A 127 6.63 -12.04 8.83
CA VAL A 127 5.91 -13.30 8.95
C VAL A 127 4.80 -13.36 7.92
N ALA A 128 4.73 -14.47 7.21
CA ALA A 128 3.66 -14.76 6.27
C ALA A 128 2.94 -16.05 6.68
N GLY A 129 1.67 -16.16 6.31
CA GLY A 129 0.88 -17.38 6.51
C GLY A 129 -0.29 -17.46 5.53
N GLY A 130 -0.83 -18.67 5.40
CA GLY A 130 -1.82 -18.98 4.37
C GLY A 130 -1.20 -19.04 2.97
N GLN A 131 -1.96 -19.59 2.03
CA GLN A 131 -1.59 -19.61 0.61
C GLN A 131 -2.56 -18.68 -0.15
N GLY A 132 -2.04 -17.84 -1.03
CA GLY A 132 -2.87 -16.92 -1.80
C GLY A 132 -2.12 -15.71 -2.33
N ALA A 133 -2.83 -14.61 -2.49
CA ALA A 133 -2.35 -13.38 -3.13
C ALA A 133 -1.13 -12.73 -2.45
N LEU A 134 -0.93 -12.99 -1.14
CA LEU A 134 0.20 -12.44 -0.39
C LEU A 134 1.34 -13.43 -0.21
N THR A 135 1.28 -14.62 -0.84
CA THR A 135 2.36 -15.61 -0.77
C THR A 135 3.60 -15.09 -1.49
N GLY A 136 4.75 -15.16 -0.82
CA GLY A 136 6.04 -14.78 -1.39
C GLY A 136 6.31 -13.26 -1.41
N VAL A 137 5.41 -12.44 -0.89
CA VAL A 137 5.63 -11.00 -0.75
C VAL A 137 6.82 -10.74 0.17
N SER A 138 7.79 -9.95 -0.31
CA SER A 138 8.99 -9.57 0.42
C SER A 138 8.95 -8.14 0.94
N TYR A 139 8.25 -7.25 0.23
CA TYR A 139 8.13 -5.84 0.59
C TYR A 139 6.70 -5.33 0.40
N VAL A 140 6.34 -4.35 1.23
CA VAL A 140 5.12 -3.55 1.06
C VAL A 140 5.51 -2.08 1.00
N GLN A 141 5.01 -1.38 -0.02
CA GLN A 141 5.08 0.07 -0.08
C GLN A 141 3.72 0.67 0.27
N ARG A 142 3.71 1.72 1.10
CA ARG A 142 2.59 2.62 1.28
C ARG A 142 2.88 3.90 0.53
N VAL A 143 2.09 4.19 -0.50
CA VAL A 143 2.23 5.36 -1.38
C VAL A 143 0.90 6.11 -1.50
N ASN A 144 0.88 7.26 -2.17
CA ASN A 144 -0.32 8.06 -2.43
C ASN A 144 -1.17 8.32 -1.18
N THR A 145 -0.51 8.59 -0.05
CA THR A 145 -1.17 8.79 1.24
C THR A 145 -1.96 10.10 1.26
N GLN A 146 -3.15 10.06 1.86
CA GLN A 146 -4.04 11.20 2.07
C GLN A 146 -4.58 11.16 3.50
N GLY A 147 -4.41 12.25 4.24
CA GLY A 147 -4.84 12.36 5.62
C GLY A 147 -4.06 11.49 6.60
N GLY A 148 -4.69 11.08 7.67
CA GLY A 148 -4.15 10.17 8.67
C GLY A 148 -3.18 10.78 9.68
N VAL A 149 -2.89 12.10 9.62
CA VAL A 149 -2.03 12.78 10.60
C VAL A 149 -2.76 12.95 11.93
N ALA A 150 -1.99 13.07 13.01
CA ALA A 150 -2.54 13.30 14.34
C ALA A 150 -3.48 14.52 14.38
N PRO A 151 -4.47 14.53 15.30
CA PRO A 151 -5.38 15.67 15.45
C PRO A 151 -4.64 16.99 15.68
N ALA A 152 -5.16 18.07 15.10
CA ALA A 152 -4.64 19.42 15.36
C ALA A 152 -4.97 19.94 16.77
N LYS A 153 -5.94 19.31 17.46
CA LYS A 153 -6.28 19.61 18.86
C LYS A 153 -5.04 19.39 19.73
N LYS A 154 -4.76 20.36 20.64
CA LYS A 154 -3.66 20.21 21.59
C LYS A 154 -3.88 19.00 22.50
N CYS A 155 -2.85 18.20 22.67
CA CYS A 155 -2.80 17.15 23.68
C CYS A 155 -2.15 17.71 24.95
N SER A 156 -2.82 17.55 26.09
CA SER A 156 -2.39 18.06 27.40
C SER A 156 -2.94 17.17 28.51
N ALA A 157 -2.62 17.47 29.76
CA ALA A 157 -3.16 16.77 30.92
C ALA A 157 -4.71 16.78 30.98
N ASP A 158 -5.35 17.84 30.44
CA ASP A 158 -6.82 17.98 30.47
C ASP A 158 -7.54 16.94 29.58
N ASN A 159 -6.82 16.35 28.63
CA ASN A 159 -7.36 15.34 27.72
C ASN A 159 -6.49 14.08 27.65
N ASP A 160 -5.78 13.78 28.73
CA ASP A 160 -5.04 12.52 28.87
C ASP A 160 -5.97 11.32 28.73
N GLY A 161 -5.61 10.34 27.92
CA GLY A 161 -6.44 9.18 27.58
C GLY A 161 -7.51 9.42 26.51
N GLU A 162 -7.71 10.66 26.04
CA GLU A 162 -8.64 10.94 24.95
C GLU A 162 -8.20 10.21 23.67
N LYS A 163 -9.15 9.58 22.99
CA LYS A 163 -8.93 8.92 21.70
C LYS A 163 -9.57 9.71 20.57
N ALA A 164 -8.88 9.76 19.44
CA ALA A 164 -9.36 10.38 18.23
C ALA A 164 -9.10 9.47 17.02
N GLU A 165 -10.11 9.32 16.18
CA GLU A 165 -10.00 8.59 14.92
C GLU A 165 -9.91 9.60 13.78
N VAL A 166 -8.88 9.43 12.93
CA VAL A 166 -8.67 10.26 11.75
C VAL A 166 -8.70 9.41 10.50
N SER A 167 -9.49 9.84 9.53
CA SER A 167 -9.60 9.13 8.25
C SER A 167 -8.30 9.23 7.47
N TYR A 168 -7.95 8.16 6.77
CA TYR A 168 -6.85 8.14 5.83
C TYR A 168 -7.15 7.27 4.61
N ARG A 169 -6.45 7.56 3.53
CA ARG A 169 -6.36 6.73 2.33
C ARG A 169 -4.90 6.53 1.96
N ALA A 170 -4.62 5.40 1.33
CA ALA A 170 -3.30 5.10 0.79
C ALA A 170 -3.42 4.05 -0.32
N GLU A 171 -2.34 3.85 -1.05
CA GLU A 171 -2.15 2.65 -1.87
C GLU A 171 -1.10 1.77 -1.20
N TYR A 172 -1.37 0.46 -1.15
CA TYR A 172 -0.38 -0.54 -0.78
C TYR A 172 0.02 -1.35 -2.00
N ARG A 173 1.32 -1.45 -2.22
CA ARG A 173 1.95 -2.21 -3.29
C ARG A 173 2.74 -3.35 -2.66
N PHE A 174 2.44 -4.57 -3.08
CA PHE A 174 3.04 -5.79 -2.54
C PHE A 174 3.98 -6.37 -3.58
N TRP A 175 5.25 -6.60 -3.19
CA TRP A 175 6.36 -7.01 -4.05
C TRP A 175 6.98 -8.31 -3.60
#